data_a6deafb3761372ac04a9b3b05b8f7915
#
_entry.id   a6deafb3761372ac04a9b3b05b8f7915
#
_cell.length_a   1.000
_cell.length_b   1.000
_cell.length_c   1.000
_cell.angle_alpha   90.00
_cell.angle_beta   90.00
_cell.angle_gamma   90.00
#
_symmetry.space_group_name_H-M   'P 1'
#
loop_
_entity.id
_entity.type
_entity.pdbx_description
1 polymer ?
#
loop_
_entity_poly.entity_id
_entity_poly.type
_entity_poly.pdbx_seq_one_letter_code
_entity_poly.pdbx_strand_id
1 'polypeptide(L)'
;MMKIYRACIMLSGESAAGKYPVEAVRTMAEIAEYTERHNDYESNFRNTKFHGKDNLDKISHAVCSMALDVDAKAVVVCSVSGKTAMLVSRFRTPVDIVGMTTDPKIWRRLSMSWGVTPVLAEEYPNMEVMMYFAKKQAQEALNLEKGSNVIITGGPVSRGGGNTNTIKIETV
;
A
#
# COMPACT_ATOMS: atom_id res chain seq x y z
N MET A 1 8.87 -20.74 2.13
CA MET A 1 8.45 -19.55 1.38
C MET A 1 8.62 -18.34 2.28
N MET A 2 9.59 -17.48 1.98
CA MET A 2 9.97 -16.35 2.80
C MET A 2 8.88 -15.26 2.70
N LYS A 3 8.27 -14.88 3.82
CA LYS A 3 7.26 -13.83 3.87
C LYS A 3 7.96 -12.47 3.89
N ILE A 4 8.19 -11.90 2.73
CA ILE A 4 8.75 -10.55 2.63
C ILE A 4 7.61 -9.56 2.82
N TYR A 5 7.43 -9.06 4.04
CA TYR A 5 6.49 -7.99 4.36
C TYR A 5 7.02 -6.60 4.00
N ARG A 6 8.29 -6.50 3.67
CA ARG A 6 8.99 -5.27 3.26
C ARG A 6 9.99 -5.65 2.20
N ALA A 7 10.14 -4.85 1.19
CA ALA A 7 11.18 -5.00 0.20
C ALA A 7 11.98 -3.71 0.15
N CYS A 8 13.11 -3.76 0.83
CA CYS A 8 14.16 -2.78 0.66
C CYS A 8 15.36 -3.49 0.07
N ILE A 9 15.96 -2.90 -0.93
CA ILE A 9 17.29 -3.27 -1.41
C ILE A 9 18.31 -2.40 -0.67
N MET A 10 19.46 -2.98 -0.36
CA MET A 10 20.47 -2.32 0.43
C MET A 10 21.83 -2.46 -0.26
N LEU A 11 22.56 -1.35 -0.29
CA LEU A 11 24.00 -1.34 -0.56
C LEU A 11 24.75 -1.28 0.77
N SER A 12 25.92 -1.85 0.84
CA SER A 12 26.79 -1.85 2.01
C SER A 12 28.12 -1.16 1.69
N GLY A 13 29.19 -1.91 1.52
CA GLY A 13 30.53 -1.38 1.21
C GLY A 13 30.59 -0.63 -0.10
N GLU A 14 29.75 -0.95 -1.07
CA GLU A 14 29.69 -0.31 -2.39
C GLU A 14 29.39 1.19 -2.31
N SER A 15 28.52 1.58 -1.39
CA SER A 15 28.17 2.99 -1.16
C SER A 15 28.89 3.61 0.02
N ALA A 16 29.29 2.82 1.05
CA ALA A 16 29.92 3.37 2.26
C ALA A 16 31.42 3.62 2.11
N ALA A 17 32.14 2.78 1.33
CA ALA A 17 33.60 2.83 1.18
C ALA A 17 34.09 2.51 -0.24
N GLY A 18 33.20 2.27 -1.19
CA GLY A 18 33.51 1.96 -2.58
C GLY A 18 34.01 3.17 -3.35
N LYS A 19 34.66 2.92 -4.49
CA LYS A 19 35.17 3.97 -5.39
C LYS A 19 34.06 4.69 -6.17
N TYR A 20 32.88 4.06 -6.31
CA TYR A 20 31.80 4.51 -7.18
C TYR A 20 30.45 4.49 -6.44
N PRO A 21 30.30 5.25 -5.32
CA PRO A 21 29.09 5.14 -4.48
C PRO A 21 27.83 5.65 -5.19
N VAL A 22 27.92 6.70 -6.00
CA VAL A 22 26.77 7.26 -6.73
C VAL A 22 26.34 6.31 -7.85
N GLU A 23 27.27 5.75 -8.58
CA GLU A 23 27.03 4.78 -9.64
C GLU A 23 26.40 3.50 -9.09
N ALA A 24 26.85 3.04 -7.92
CA ALA A 24 26.27 1.87 -7.26
C ALA A 24 24.78 2.09 -6.92
N VAL A 25 24.43 3.26 -6.39
CA VAL A 25 23.02 3.61 -6.11
C VAL A 25 22.21 3.72 -7.41
N ARG A 26 22.77 4.35 -8.45
CA ARG A 26 22.11 4.48 -9.75
C ARG A 26 21.83 3.10 -10.38
N THR A 27 22.84 2.25 -10.44
CA THR A 27 22.68 0.87 -10.98
C THR A 27 21.63 0.08 -10.17
N MET A 28 21.62 0.22 -8.85
CA MET A 28 20.61 -0.42 -8.01
C MET A 28 19.19 0.07 -8.36
N ALA A 29 19.01 1.37 -8.56
CA ALA A 29 17.74 1.95 -8.96
C ALA A 29 17.29 1.47 -10.35
N GLU A 30 18.21 1.47 -11.33
CA GLU A 30 17.95 0.97 -12.70
C GLU A 30 17.53 -0.50 -12.72
N ILE A 31 18.17 -1.35 -11.91
CA ILE A 31 17.80 -2.77 -11.77
C ILE A 31 16.40 -2.90 -11.14
N ALA A 32 16.09 -2.09 -10.12
CA ALA A 32 14.78 -2.11 -9.49
C ALA A 32 13.67 -1.71 -10.47
N GLU A 33 13.85 -0.60 -11.18
CA GLU A 33 12.90 -0.11 -12.18
C GLU A 33 12.73 -1.10 -13.35
N TYR A 34 13.82 -1.67 -13.84
CA TYR A 34 13.76 -2.70 -14.88
C TYR A 34 12.95 -3.90 -14.42
N THR A 35 13.21 -4.40 -13.22
CA THR A 35 12.52 -5.55 -12.66
C THR A 35 11.02 -5.28 -12.47
N GLU A 36 10.67 -4.08 -11.99
CA GLU A 36 9.27 -3.70 -11.78
C GLU A 36 8.49 -3.62 -13.11
N ARG A 37 9.09 -3.09 -14.17
CA ARG A 37 8.47 -3.01 -15.50
C ARG A 37 8.26 -4.38 -16.17
N HIS A 38 9.08 -5.38 -15.84
CA HIS A 38 9.06 -6.70 -16.49
C HIS A 38 8.39 -7.78 -15.65
N ASN A 39 7.88 -7.44 -14.48
CA ASN A 39 7.20 -8.37 -13.59
C ASN A 39 5.67 -8.30 -13.80
N ASP A 40 5.06 -9.42 -14.16
CA ASP A 40 3.60 -9.52 -14.26
C ASP A 40 3.00 -9.73 -12.86
N TYR A 41 2.78 -8.63 -12.18
CA TYR A 41 2.25 -8.61 -10.81
C TYR A 41 0.83 -9.16 -10.72
N GLU A 42 -0.02 -8.90 -11.71
CA GLU A 42 -1.40 -9.37 -11.73
C GLU A 42 -1.46 -10.89 -11.87
N SER A 43 -0.79 -11.46 -12.86
CA SER A 43 -0.70 -12.91 -13.03
C SER A 43 -0.09 -13.58 -11.81
N ASN A 44 0.94 -12.99 -11.22
CA ASN A 44 1.55 -13.51 -10.00
C ASN A 44 0.58 -13.54 -8.82
N PHE A 45 -0.22 -12.48 -8.65
CA PHE A 45 -1.25 -12.42 -7.62
C PHE A 45 -2.33 -13.48 -7.86
N ARG A 46 -2.90 -13.53 -9.08
CA ARG A 46 -4.01 -14.44 -9.43
C ARG A 46 -3.61 -15.91 -9.37
N ASN A 47 -2.38 -16.26 -9.75
CA ASN A 47 -1.88 -17.63 -9.74
C ASN A 47 -1.36 -18.10 -8.38
N THR A 48 -1.19 -17.20 -7.40
CA THR A 48 -0.72 -17.57 -6.08
C THR A 48 -1.84 -18.11 -5.21
N LYS A 49 -1.75 -19.38 -4.79
CA LYS A 49 -2.70 -19.97 -3.82
C LYS A 49 -2.58 -19.24 -2.48
N PHE A 50 -3.64 -18.53 -2.12
CA PHE A 50 -3.69 -17.78 -0.87
C PHE A 50 -4.41 -18.58 0.23
N HIS A 51 -3.75 -18.68 1.39
CA HIS A 51 -4.30 -19.25 2.61
C HIS A 51 -4.20 -18.20 3.72
N GLY A 52 -5.27 -17.42 3.91
CA GLY A 52 -5.33 -16.37 4.94
C GLY A 52 -5.31 -16.97 6.34
N LYS A 53 -4.45 -16.45 7.21
CA LYS A 53 -4.31 -16.89 8.60
C LYS A 53 -5.43 -16.37 9.50
N ASP A 54 -5.83 -15.13 9.28
CA ASP A 54 -6.84 -14.41 10.06
C ASP A 54 -7.75 -13.58 9.15
N ASN A 55 -8.73 -12.91 9.75
CA ASN A 55 -9.69 -12.10 8.99
C ASN A 55 -9.01 -10.90 8.30
N LEU A 56 -7.98 -10.34 8.91
CA LEU A 56 -7.27 -9.21 8.34
C LEU A 56 -6.46 -9.62 7.09
N ASP A 57 -5.86 -10.80 7.11
CA ASP A 57 -5.23 -11.41 5.94
C ASP A 57 -6.23 -11.58 4.78
N LYS A 58 -7.43 -12.10 5.11
CA LYS A 58 -8.49 -12.37 4.10
C LYS A 58 -9.03 -11.07 3.50
N ILE A 59 -9.29 -10.05 4.34
CA ILE A 59 -9.72 -8.73 3.88
C ILE A 59 -8.64 -8.09 3.00
N SER A 60 -7.38 -8.14 3.41
CA SER A 60 -6.29 -7.57 2.62
C SER A 60 -6.15 -8.23 1.24
N HIS A 61 -6.37 -9.55 1.15
CA HIS A 61 -6.41 -10.25 -0.13
C HIS A 61 -7.64 -9.85 -0.96
N ALA A 62 -8.83 -9.81 -0.33
CA ALA A 62 -10.08 -9.43 -1.01
C ALA A 62 -10.02 -8.00 -1.57
N VAL A 63 -9.40 -7.06 -0.84
CA VAL A 63 -9.13 -5.69 -1.30
C VAL A 63 -8.30 -5.69 -2.57
N CYS A 64 -7.23 -6.47 -2.62
CA CYS A 64 -6.36 -6.59 -3.78
C CYS A 64 -7.09 -7.22 -4.98
N SER A 65 -7.86 -8.30 -4.76
CA SER A 65 -8.66 -8.93 -5.82
C SER A 65 -9.69 -7.98 -6.38
N MET A 66 -10.45 -7.32 -5.50
CA MET A 66 -11.47 -6.36 -5.89
C MET A 66 -10.88 -5.17 -6.66
N ALA A 67 -9.71 -4.69 -6.25
CA ALA A 67 -9.03 -3.59 -6.94
C ALA A 67 -8.68 -3.95 -8.40
N LEU A 68 -8.23 -5.18 -8.64
CA LEU A 68 -7.97 -5.69 -9.98
C LEU A 68 -9.26 -5.88 -10.78
N ASP A 69 -10.29 -6.43 -10.14
CA ASP A 69 -11.56 -6.78 -10.82
C ASP A 69 -12.35 -5.54 -11.28
N VAL A 70 -12.20 -4.39 -10.62
CA VAL A 70 -12.87 -3.14 -10.99
C VAL A 70 -11.93 -2.12 -11.66
N ASP A 71 -10.73 -2.53 -12.04
CA ASP A 71 -9.68 -1.65 -12.60
C ASP A 71 -9.46 -0.39 -11.73
N ALA A 72 -9.41 -0.58 -10.42
CA ALA A 72 -9.17 0.53 -9.49
C ALA A 72 -7.78 1.13 -9.69
N LYS A 73 -7.69 2.45 -9.65
CA LYS A 73 -6.41 3.16 -9.78
C LYS A 73 -5.66 3.27 -8.45
N ALA A 74 -6.37 3.10 -7.34
CA ALA A 74 -5.76 3.07 -6.02
C ALA A 74 -6.53 2.20 -5.02
N VAL A 75 -5.79 1.70 -4.04
CA VAL A 75 -6.31 1.14 -2.80
C VAL A 75 -5.98 2.08 -1.66
N VAL A 76 -6.98 2.60 -0.97
CA VAL A 76 -6.81 3.46 0.20
C VAL A 76 -7.00 2.64 1.47
N VAL A 77 -6.00 2.63 2.31
CA VAL A 77 -6.01 1.87 3.56
C VAL A 77 -5.98 2.81 4.75
N CYS A 78 -7.08 2.91 5.48
CA CYS A 78 -7.17 3.68 6.71
C CYS A 78 -6.80 2.79 7.91
N SER A 79 -5.61 3.00 8.48
CA SER A 79 -5.10 2.13 9.54
C SER A 79 -4.18 2.88 10.50
N VAL A 80 -4.56 2.99 11.77
CA VAL A 80 -3.74 3.64 12.79
C VAL A 80 -2.37 2.96 12.95
N SER A 81 -2.33 1.64 13.00
CA SER A 81 -1.08 0.87 13.16
C SER A 81 -0.29 0.64 11.86
N GLY A 82 -0.88 0.94 10.71
CA GLY A 82 -0.32 0.66 9.38
C GLY A 82 -0.28 -0.84 9.01
N LYS A 83 -0.76 -1.74 9.88
CA LYS A 83 -0.67 -3.19 9.67
C LYS A 83 -1.40 -3.60 8.39
N THR A 84 -2.61 -3.10 8.16
CA THR A 84 -3.40 -3.42 6.96
C THR A 84 -2.69 -2.96 5.68
N ALA A 85 -2.12 -1.74 5.67
CA ALA A 85 -1.38 -1.23 4.51
C ALA A 85 -0.16 -2.11 4.18
N MET A 86 0.58 -2.58 5.19
CA MET A 86 1.66 -3.53 4.99
C MET A 86 1.17 -4.90 4.48
N LEU A 87 0.00 -5.35 4.91
CA LEU A 87 -0.59 -6.61 4.46
C LEU A 87 -1.08 -6.52 3.01
N VAL A 88 -1.67 -5.39 2.60
CA VAL A 88 -2.04 -5.13 1.21
C VAL A 88 -0.79 -5.04 0.34
N SER A 89 0.20 -4.26 0.74
CA SER A 89 1.48 -4.11 0.03
C SER A 89 2.21 -5.44 -0.25
N ARG A 90 2.10 -6.44 0.64
CA ARG A 90 2.77 -7.74 0.44
C ARG A 90 2.26 -8.53 -0.77
N PHE A 91 1.03 -8.26 -1.21
CA PHE A 91 0.45 -8.95 -2.37
C PHE A 91 1.01 -8.48 -3.70
N ARG A 92 1.70 -7.33 -3.71
CA ARG A 92 2.39 -6.83 -4.89
C ARG A 92 1.47 -6.70 -6.11
N THR A 93 0.26 -6.20 -5.91
CA THR A 93 -0.62 -5.87 -7.06
C THR A 93 -0.13 -4.60 -7.76
N PRO A 94 -0.39 -4.43 -9.07
CA PRO A 94 0.05 -3.25 -9.81
C PRO A 94 -0.71 -1.96 -9.43
N VAL A 95 -1.63 -2.05 -8.46
CA VAL A 95 -2.46 -0.93 -8.02
C VAL A 95 -1.76 -0.15 -6.91
N ASP A 96 -1.69 1.16 -7.03
CA ASP A 96 -1.10 2.04 -6.03
C ASP A 96 -1.83 1.97 -4.69
N ILE A 97 -1.10 2.07 -3.59
CA ILE A 97 -1.64 1.99 -2.25
C ILE A 97 -1.44 3.32 -1.52
N VAL A 98 -2.52 3.94 -1.09
CA VAL A 98 -2.46 5.10 -0.18
C VAL A 98 -2.66 4.61 1.25
N GLY A 99 -1.62 4.70 2.06
CA GLY A 99 -1.63 4.30 3.47
C GLY A 99 -1.91 5.47 4.39
N MET A 100 -3.14 5.64 4.85
CA MET A 100 -3.53 6.72 5.77
C MET A 100 -3.38 6.29 7.22
N THR A 101 -2.75 7.14 8.01
CA THR A 101 -2.60 6.95 9.46
C THR A 101 -2.57 8.29 10.19
N THR A 102 -2.99 8.29 11.45
CA THR A 102 -2.93 9.46 12.33
C THR A 102 -1.62 9.51 13.15
N ASP A 103 -0.81 8.45 13.10
CA ASP A 103 0.45 8.36 13.83
C ASP A 103 1.64 8.75 12.94
N PRO A 104 2.37 9.85 13.26
CA PRO A 104 3.53 10.29 12.48
C PRO A 104 4.67 9.27 12.41
N LYS A 105 4.81 8.39 13.41
CA LYS A 105 5.81 7.32 13.40
C LYS A 105 5.45 6.21 12.42
N ILE A 106 4.17 5.83 12.40
CA ILE A 106 3.65 4.85 11.45
C ILE A 106 3.70 5.42 10.03
N TRP A 107 3.32 6.69 9.85
CA TRP A 107 3.43 7.38 8.57
C TRP A 107 4.83 7.25 7.96
N ARG A 108 5.88 7.60 8.71
CA ARG A 108 7.27 7.43 8.25
C ARG A 108 7.63 5.98 7.95
N ARG A 109 7.14 5.03 8.76
CA ARG A 109 7.40 3.61 8.58
C ARG A 109 6.74 3.03 7.33
N LEU A 110 5.59 3.52 6.93
CA LEU A 110 4.88 3.08 5.73
C LEU A 110 5.64 3.38 4.45
N SER A 111 6.48 4.42 4.42
CA SER A 111 7.37 4.72 3.28
C SER A 111 8.33 3.57 2.92
N MET A 112 8.55 2.62 3.83
CA MET A 112 9.35 1.42 3.57
C MET A 112 8.51 0.23 3.04
N SER A 113 7.24 0.43 2.77
CA SER A 113 6.35 -0.60 2.23
C SER A 113 6.21 -0.38 0.73
N TRP A 114 6.37 -1.45 -0.05
CA TRP A 114 6.31 -1.39 -1.50
C TRP A 114 4.95 -0.90 -2.00
N GLY A 115 4.95 0.03 -2.95
CA GLY A 115 3.74 0.59 -3.56
C GLY A 115 2.87 1.41 -2.60
N VAL A 116 3.38 1.79 -1.42
CA VAL A 116 2.61 2.57 -0.45
C VAL A 116 3.06 4.02 -0.47
N THR A 117 2.15 4.91 -0.82
CA THR A 117 2.23 6.35 -0.60
C THR A 117 1.60 6.67 0.75
N PRO A 118 2.40 7.02 1.78
CA PRO A 118 1.87 7.27 3.10
C PRO A 118 1.27 8.67 3.23
N VAL A 119 0.10 8.77 3.85
CA VAL A 119 -0.58 10.04 4.14
C VAL A 119 -0.80 10.18 5.64
N LEU A 120 -0.34 11.29 6.21
CA LEU A 120 -0.65 11.64 7.59
C LEU A 120 -2.01 12.31 7.64
N ALA A 121 -2.98 11.64 8.24
CA ALA A 121 -4.36 12.08 8.35
C ALA A 121 -4.67 12.60 9.75
N GLU A 122 -5.74 13.33 9.86
CA GLU A 122 -6.34 13.74 11.14
C GLU A 122 -7.27 12.64 11.68
N GLU A 123 -7.68 12.77 12.93
CA GLU A 123 -8.75 11.94 13.49
C GLU A 123 -10.10 12.39 12.94
N TYR A 124 -10.89 11.45 12.46
CA TYR A 124 -12.22 11.73 11.93
C TYR A 124 -13.31 11.30 12.93
N PRO A 125 -14.45 12.02 12.99
CA PRO A 125 -15.50 11.75 13.98
C PRO A 125 -16.22 10.42 13.76
N ASN A 126 -16.25 9.93 12.54
CA ASN A 126 -16.91 8.68 12.18
C ASN A 126 -16.32 8.11 10.88
N MET A 127 -16.74 6.89 10.55
CA MET A 127 -16.25 6.16 9.39
C MET A 127 -16.67 6.78 8.06
N GLU A 128 -17.84 7.38 7.98
CA GLU A 128 -18.34 8.01 6.74
C GLU A 128 -17.49 9.22 6.35
N VAL A 129 -17.20 10.07 7.32
CA VAL A 129 -16.30 11.23 7.14
C VAL A 129 -14.88 10.75 6.80
N MET A 130 -14.39 9.71 7.47
CA MET A 130 -13.09 9.12 7.15
C MET A 130 -13.03 8.62 5.70
N MET A 131 -14.05 7.90 5.23
CA MET A 131 -14.10 7.39 3.85
C MET A 131 -14.17 8.51 2.81
N TYR A 132 -14.89 9.60 3.11
CA TYR A 132 -14.93 10.78 2.24
C TYR A 132 -13.54 11.42 2.08
N PHE A 133 -12.85 11.64 3.20
CA PHE A 133 -11.50 12.20 3.15
C PHE A 133 -10.48 11.22 2.58
N ALA A 134 -10.65 9.91 2.80
CA ALA A 134 -9.80 8.89 2.20
C ALA A 134 -9.80 8.98 0.66
N LYS A 135 -10.98 9.11 0.05
CA LYS A 135 -11.12 9.33 -1.39
C LYS A 135 -10.39 10.59 -1.85
N LYS A 136 -10.62 11.71 -1.16
CA LYS A 136 -10.00 13.00 -1.49
C LYS A 136 -8.48 12.94 -1.39
N GLN A 137 -7.96 12.34 -0.33
CA GLN A 137 -6.51 12.17 -0.12
C GLN A 137 -5.87 11.28 -1.20
N ALA A 138 -6.56 10.23 -1.66
CA ALA A 138 -6.09 9.41 -2.76
C ALA A 138 -6.00 10.20 -4.06
N GLN A 139 -7.02 10.98 -4.35
CA GLN A 139 -7.06 11.84 -5.52
C GLN A 139 -5.89 12.83 -5.53
N GLU A 140 -5.64 13.49 -4.41
CA GLU A 140 -4.56 14.47 -4.26
C GLU A 140 -3.17 13.82 -4.31
N ALA A 141 -2.97 12.70 -3.57
CA ALA A 141 -1.67 12.05 -3.44
C ALA A 141 -1.18 11.38 -4.73
N LEU A 142 -2.11 10.87 -5.54
CA LEU A 142 -1.80 10.13 -6.77
C LEU A 142 -2.24 10.87 -8.04
N ASN A 143 -2.77 12.07 -7.91
CA ASN A 143 -3.23 12.88 -9.06
C ASN A 143 -4.26 12.15 -9.93
N LEU A 144 -5.22 11.44 -9.28
CA LEU A 144 -6.19 10.60 -9.97
C LEU A 144 -7.17 11.42 -10.79
N GLU A 145 -7.44 10.95 -12.01
CA GLU A 145 -8.43 11.53 -12.90
C GLU A 145 -9.86 11.31 -12.37
N LYS A 146 -10.73 12.29 -12.66
CA LYS A 146 -12.15 12.17 -12.34
C LYS A 146 -12.78 10.98 -13.08
N GLY A 147 -13.54 10.17 -12.37
CA GLY A 147 -14.11 8.92 -12.88
C GLY A 147 -13.27 7.68 -12.56
N SER A 148 -12.09 7.83 -11.95
CA SER A 148 -11.27 6.71 -11.52
C SER A 148 -11.92 5.95 -10.35
N ASN A 149 -11.91 4.62 -10.41
CA ASN A 149 -12.33 3.79 -9.28
C ASN A 149 -11.21 3.71 -8.23
N VAL A 150 -11.60 3.74 -6.97
CA VAL A 150 -10.72 3.51 -5.82
C VAL A 150 -11.36 2.54 -4.84
N ILE A 151 -10.57 1.67 -4.25
CA ILE A 151 -11.01 0.79 -3.16
C ILE A 151 -10.56 1.41 -1.84
N ILE A 152 -11.50 1.61 -0.94
CA ILE A 152 -11.21 2.13 0.40
C ILE A 152 -11.46 1.03 1.42
N THR A 153 -10.49 0.79 2.29
CA THR A 153 -10.61 -0.18 3.37
C THR A 153 -10.21 0.43 4.70
N GLY A 154 -10.95 0.08 5.72
CA GLY A 154 -10.75 0.58 7.08
C GLY A 154 -11.62 -0.15 8.08
N GLY A 155 -11.72 0.40 9.27
CA GLY A 155 -12.58 -0.10 10.34
C GLY A 155 -13.14 1.04 11.18
N PRO A 156 -13.95 0.71 12.20
CA PRO A 156 -14.54 1.71 13.07
C PRO A 156 -13.49 2.64 13.66
N VAL A 157 -13.81 3.93 13.70
CA VAL A 157 -12.97 4.93 14.36
C VAL A 157 -13.09 4.70 15.88
N SER A 158 -12.10 4.06 16.47
CA SER A 158 -12.04 3.81 17.90
C SER A 158 -10.65 4.15 18.46
N ARG A 159 -10.60 4.67 19.68
CA ARG A 159 -9.36 5.12 20.35
C ARG A 159 -8.31 4.01 20.58
N GLY A 160 -8.63 2.76 20.31
CA GLY A 160 -7.74 1.61 20.52
C GLY A 160 -7.19 0.96 19.25
N GLY A 161 -7.43 1.55 18.08
CA GLY A 161 -7.13 0.91 16.80
C GLY A 161 -8.15 -0.18 16.49
N GLY A 162 -9.10 0.11 15.60
CA GLY A 162 -10.10 -0.86 15.15
C GLY A 162 -9.51 -1.91 14.22
N ASN A 163 -10.13 -3.07 14.16
CA ASN A 163 -9.84 -4.04 13.13
C ASN A 163 -10.42 -3.55 11.81
N THR A 164 -9.62 -3.56 10.74
CA THR A 164 -10.12 -3.34 9.37
C THR A 164 -11.15 -4.41 9.05
N ASN A 165 -12.38 -3.99 8.74
CA ASN A 165 -13.50 -4.91 8.51
C ASN A 165 -14.44 -4.44 7.39
N THR A 166 -14.12 -3.35 6.72
CA THR A 166 -14.96 -2.75 5.69
C THR A 166 -14.16 -2.56 4.40
N ILE A 167 -14.80 -2.84 3.28
CA ILE A 167 -14.29 -2.55 1.94
C ILE A 167 -15.37 -1.74 1.22
N LYS A 168 -15.00 -0.63 0.60
CA LYS A 168 -15.90 0.23 -0.16
C LYS A 168 -15.28 0.55 -1.52
N ILE A 169 -16.09 0.50 -2.57
CA ILE A 169 -15.73 1.00 -3.90
C ILE A 169 -16.26 2.42 -3.99
N GLU A 170 -15.42 3.34 -4.42
CA GLU A 170 -15.77 4.73 -4.68
C GLU A 170 -15.24 5.15 -6.06
N THR A 171 -15.89 6.15 -6.64
CA THR A 171 -15.40 6.82 -7.85
C THR A 171 -14.99 8.25 -7.50
N VAL A 172 -13.83 8.67 -7.95
CA VAL A 172 -13.26 10.01 -7.74
C VAL A 172 -13.97 11.05 -8.60
#